data_ab9a4d1faf3a81cced07bcfbac4a3977
#
_entry.id   ab9a4d1faf3a81cced07bcfbac4a3977
#
_cell.length_a   1.000
_cell.length_b   1.000
_cell.length_c   1.000
_cell.angle_alpha   90.00
_cell.angle_beta   90.00
_cell.angle_gamma   90.00
#
_symmetry.space_group_name_H-M   'P 1'
#
loop_
_entity.id
_entity.type
_entity.pdbx_description
1 polymer ?
#
loop_
_entity_poly.entity_id
_entity_poly.type
_entity_poly.pdbx_seq_one_letter_code
_entity_poly.pdbx_strand_id
1 'polypeptide(L)'
;MDIILRMQSNLWISIHQKEYFCALKGYIYILPAILCIIVLSIMTMTGCSKNESKEHEVIDYTVVENEDLPAELKKLIDNKKTNTLRMTYTTKDYTYVVAGFGTKETSGYSIKVNDVYKSGNAIYADFTLMGPAENEPVNEVPTTPYIVLKYEKRDETVVFRM
;
A
#
# COMPACT_ATOMS: atom_id res chain seq x y z
N MET A 1 87.24 -14.65 -22.87
CA MET A 1 85.86 -14.79 -23.51
C MET A 1 84.71 -14.65 -22.53
N ASP A 2 84.96 -14.82 -21.23
CA ASP A 2 83.91 -14.81 -20.20
C ASP A 2 83.40 -13.44 -19.72
N ILE A 3 84.17 -12.37 -19.90
CA ILE A 3 83.81 -11.03 -19.43
C ILE A 3 82.75 -10.39 -20.30
N ILE A 4 82.75 -10.62 -21.61
CA ILE A 4 81.83 -10.04 -22.59
C ILE A 4 80.42 -10.72 -22.39
N LEU A 5 80.34 -12.00 -22.13
CA LEU A 5 79.08 -12.70 -21.85
C LEU A 5 78.47 -12.25 -20.53
N ARG A 6 79.25 -11.95 -19.52
CA ARG A 6 78.74 -11.43 -18.22
C ARG A 6 78.26 -9.97 -18.33
N MET A 7 78.87 -9.16 -19.18
CA MET A 7 78.34 -7.81 -19.42
C MET A 7 77.04 -7.81 -20.19
N GLN A 8 76.83 -8.69 -21.16
CA GLN A 8 75.63 -8.80 -21.91
C GLN A 8 74.46 -9.30 -21.05
N SER A 9 74.71 -10.26 -20.16
CA SER A 9 73.61 -10.77 -19.25
C SER A 9 73.17 -9.72 -18.24
N ASN A 10 74.11 -8.90 -17.71
CA ASN A 10 73.72 -7.86 -16.76
C ASN A 10 72.98 -6.70 -17.43
N LEU A 11 73.29 -6.40 -18.69
CA LEU A 11 72.58 -5.36 -19.45
C LEU A 11 71.21 -5.78 -19.80
N TRP A 12 71.03 -7.04 -20.17
CA TRP A 12 69.70 -7.62 -20.49
C TRP A 12 68.73 -7.66 -19.29
N ILE A 13 69.26 -8.02 -18.10
CA ILE A 13 68.48 -8.00 -16.84
C ILE A 13 68.08 -6.57 -16.45
N SER A 14 68.97 -5.59 -16.64
CA SER A 14 68.69 -4.19 -16.32
C SER A 14 67.63 -3.55 -17.22
N ILE A 15 67.59 -3.92 -18.49
CA ILE A 15 66.59 -3.42 -19.45
C ILE A 15 65.21 -4.03 -19.13
N HIS A 16 65.16 -5.33 -18.90
CA HIS A 16 63.87 -6.01 -18.55
C HIS A 16 63.32 -5.52 -17.20
N GLN A 17 64.18 -5.27 -16.23
CA GLN A 17 63.75 -4.77 -14.91
C GLN A 17 63.14 -3.37 -14.97
N LYS A 18 63.55 -2.51 -15.89
CA LYS A 18 62.96 -1.20 -16.10
C LYS A 18 61.56 -1.26 -16.74
N GLU A 19 61.33 -2.18 -17.63
CA GLU A 19 60.00 -2.36 -18.25
C GLU A 19 58.99 -2.87 -17.25
N TYR A 20 59.36 -3.82 -16.40
CA TYR A 20 58.44 -4.30 -15.33
C TYR A 20 58.13 -3.19 -14.30
N PHE A 21 59.11 -2.34 -13.99
CA PHE A 21 58.92 -1.22 -13.06
C PHE A 21 57.98 -0.13 -13.62
N CYS A 22 58.07 0.16 -14.93
CA CYS A 22 57.14 1.09 -15.60
C CYS A 22 55.72 0.54 -15.67
N ALA A 23 55.55 -0.74 -15.98
CA ALA A 23 54.23 -1.41 -16.01
C ALA A 23 53.60 -1.48 -14.60
N LEU A 24 54.41 -1.77 -13.57
CA LEU A 24 53.94 -1.84 -12.18
C LEU A 24 53.49 -0.48 -11.64
N LYS A 25 54.21 0.63 -12.00
CA LYS A 25 53.77 1.98 -11.63
C LYS A 25 52.42 2.36 -12.25
N GLY A 26 52.16 1.99 -13.49
CA GLY A 26 50.84 2.18 -14.12
C GLY A 26 49.71 1.43 -13.39
N TYR A 27 49.99 0.21 -12.96
CA TYR A 27 49.01 -0.63 -12.27
C TYR A 27 48.64 -0.11 -10.87
N ILE A 28 49.59 0.49 -10.15
CA ILE A 28 49.41 1.09 -8.81
C ILE A 28 48.42 2.27 -8.85
N TYR A 29 48.35 3.02 -9.95
CA TYR A 29 47.40 4.14 -10.11
C TYR A 29 46.05 3.73 -10.69
N ILE A 30 46.01 2.65 -11.50
CA ILE A 30 44.78 2.15 -12.13
C ILE A 30 43.93 1.38 -11.12
N LEU A 31 44.51 0.58 -10.24
CA LEU A 31 43.78 -0.18 -9.20
C LEU A 31 42.94 0.71 -8.27
N PRO A 32 43.45 1.79 -7.66
CA PRO A 32 42.64 2.66 -6.82
C PRO A 32 41.57 3.43 -7.64
N ALA A 33 41.83 3.77 -8.89
CA ALA A 33 40.84 4.41 -9.75
C ALA A 33 39.66 3.48 -10.06
N ILE A 34 39.93 2.21 -10.37
CA ILE A 34 38.89 1.19 -10.59
C ILE A 34 38.11 0.93 -9.29
N LEU A 35 38.80 0.87 -8.14
CA LEU A 35 38.16 0.69 -6.85
C LEU A 35 37.23 1.88 -6.52
N CYS A 36 37.66 3.12 -6.79
CA CYS A 36 36.80 4.31 -6.63
C CYS A 36 35.55 4.27 -7.53
N ILE A 37 35.70 3.83 -8.78
CA ILE A 37 34.54 3.71 -9.70
C ILE A 37 33.56 2.65 -9.22
N ILE A 38 34.06 1.53 -8.70
CA ILE A 38 33.22 0.46 -8.12
C ILE A 38 32.48 0.96 -6.87
N VAL A 39 33.17 1.67 -5.99
CA VAL A 39 32.55 2.26 -4.79
C VAL A 39 31.51 3.33 -5.15
N LEU A 40 31.80 4.16 -6.15
CA LEU A 40 30.84 5.16 -6.64
C LEU A 40 29.60 4.51 -7.27
N SER A 41 29.77 3.40 -8.00
CA SER A 41 28.64 2.68 -8.62
C SER A 41 27.76 1.96 -7.58
N ILE A 42 28.32 1.52 -6.46
CA ILE A 42 27.56 0.91 -5.36
C ILE A 42 26.72 1.98 -4.62
N MET A 43 27.23 3.20 -4.48
CA MET A 43 26.51 4.30 -3.84
C MET A 43 25.28 4.77 -4.64
N THR A 44 25.23 4.54 -5.94
CA THR A 44 24.07 4.92 -6.77
C THR A 44 22.93 3.90 -6.72
N MET A 45 23.16 2.70 -6.17
CA MET A 45 22.14 1.65 -6.04
C MET A 45 21.37 1.70 -4.72
N THR A 46 21.69 2.60 -3.79
CA THR A 46 20.81 2.93 -2.67
C THR A 46 19.71 3.88 -3.14
N GLY A 47 18.99 3.48 -4.19
CA GLY A 47 17.65 3.98 -4.45
C GLY A 47 16.80 3.58 -3.27
N CYS A 48 16.44 4.55 -2.42
CA CYS A 48 15.35 4.39 -1.48
C CYS A 48 14.13 3.90 -2.26
N SER A 49 13.88 2.61 -2.26
CA SER A 49 12.54 2.09 -2.33
C SER A 49 11.85 2.65 -1.09
N LYS A 50 11.21 3.81 -1.22
CA LYS A 50 10.09 4.15 -0.37
C LYS A 50 9.05 3.07 -0.67
N ASN A 51 9.10 1.97 0.09
CA ASN A 51 7.90 1.28 0.43
C ASN A 51 7.05 2.34 1.13
N GLU A 52 6.17 3.01 0.39
CA GLU A 52 4.94 3.51 0.95
C GLU A 52 4.21 2.25 1.45
N SER A 53 4.55 1.81 2.65
CA SER A 53 3.58 1.16 3.50
C SER A 53 2.49 2.22 3.61
N LYS A 54 1.43 2.07 2.79
CA LYS A 54 0.21 2.84 2.97
C LYS A 54 -0.14 2.61 4.42
N GLU A 55 0.04 3.62 5.23
CA GLU A 55 -0.28 3.59 6.64
C GLU A 55 -1.78 3.32 6.73
N HIS A 56 -2.13 2.06 6.94
CA HIS A 56 -3.49 1.59 7.14
C HIS A 56 -3.79 1.78 8.63
N GLU A 57 -4.34 2.92 8.96
CA GLU A 57 -4.90 3.15 10.29
C GLU A 57 -6.29 2.55 10.33
N VAL A 58 -6.48 1.48 11.10
CA VAL A 58 -7.79 0.89 11.33
C VAL A 58 -8.67 1.88 12.09
N ILE A 59 -9.88 2.10 11.64
CA ILE A 59 -10.84 2.98 12.28
C ILE A 59 -11.76 2.15 13.17
N ASP A 60 -11.78 2.47 14.45
CA ASP A 60 -12.75 1.90 15.38
C ASP A 60 -14.14 2.43 15.07
N TYR A 61 -15.07 1.53 14.85
CA TYR A 61 -16.46 1.86 14.53
C TYR A 61 -17.45 1.01 15.32
N THR A 62 -18.68 1.49 15.43
CA THR A 62 -19.80 0.77 15.99
C THR A 62 -20.88 0.63 14.91
N VAL A 63 -21.46 -0.55 14.77
CA VAL A 63 -22.69 -0.74 13.99
C VAL A 63 -23.86 -0.20 14.81
N VAL A 64 -24.65 0.68 14.20
CA VAL A 64 -25.77 1.36 14.88
C VAL A 64 -27.08 0.75 14.40
N GLU A 65 -27.91 0.36 15.34
CA GLU A 65 -29.26 -0.14 15.06
C GLU A 65 -30.23 1.00 14.71
N ASN A 66 -31.32 0.66 14.07
CA ASN A 66 -32.28 1.64 13.55
C ASN A 66 -32.92 2.52 14.63
N GLU A 67 -33.04 2.00 15.86
CA GLU A 67 -33.63 2.71 16.99
C GLU A 67 -32.72 3.82 17.52
N ASP A 68 -31.41 3.62 17.40
CA ASP A 68 -30.38 4.53 17.93
C ASP A 68 -29.91 5.60 16.90
N LEU A 69 -30.53 5.61 15.73
CA LEU A 69 -30.17 6.57 14.68
C LEU A 69 -30.76 7.98 14.97
N PRO A 70 -30.02 9.05 14.66
CA PRO A 70 -30.57 10.38 14.62
C PRO A 70 -31.84 10.43 13.74
N ALA A 71 -32.90 11.08 14.21
CA ALA A 71 -34.18 11.10 13.53
C ALA A 71 -34.12 11.64 12.09
N GLU A 72 -33.22 12.58 11.84
CA GLU A 72 -32.99 13.14 10.50
C GLU A 72 -32.32 12.11 9.58
N LEU A 73 -31.30 11.41 10.09
CA LEU A 73 -30.61 10.35 9.33
C LEU A 73 -31.56 9.22 8.98
N LYS A 74 -32.41 8.79 9.92
CA LYS A 74 -33.43 7.78 9.69
C LYS A 74 -34.39 8.15 8.55
N LYS A 75 -34.88 9.39 8.53
CA LYS A 75 -35.71 9.90 7.43
C LYS A 75 -35.00 9.87 6.08
N LEU A 76 -33.72 10.24 6.06
CA LEU A 76 -32.92 10.22 4.83
C LEU A 76 -32.72 8.79 4.30
N ILE A 77 -32.47 7.83 5.18
CA ILE A 77 -32.38 6.40 4.84
C ILE A 77 -33.70 5.90 4.29
N ASP A 78 -34.80 6.13 5.01
CA ASP A 78 -36.12 5.65 4.61
C ASP A 78 -36.56 6.16 3.23
N ASN A 79 -36.17 7.38 2.88
CA ASN A 79 -36.49 7.96 1.58
C ASN A 79 -35.63 7.40 0.42
N LYS A 80 -34.47 6.78 0.72
CA LYS A 80 -33.48 6.40 -0.30
C LYS A 80 -33.15 4.90 -0.33
N LYS A 81 -33.54 4.12 0.70
CA LYS A 81 -33.12 2.71 0.87
C LYS A 81 -33.55 1.77 -0.23
N THR A 82 -34.53 2.15 -1.05
CA THR A 82 -34.98 1.36 -2.22
C THR A 82 -33.90 1.32 -3.34
N ASN A 83 -33.00 2.30 -3.36
CA ASN A 83 -31.88 2.37 -4.30
C ASN A 83 -30.57 2.04 -3.58
N THR A 84 -29.51 1.81 -4.34
CA THR A 84 -28.14 1.72 -3.77
C THR A 84 -27.82 3.01 -3.02
N LEU A 85 -27.49 2.87 -1.75
CA LEU A 85 -27.28 3.99 -0.84
C LEU A 85 -25.81 4.06 -0.41
N ARG A 86 -25.18 5.18 -0.64
CA ARG A 86 -23.83 5.53 -0.19
C ARG A 86 -23.89 6.93 0.37
N MET A 87 -23.88 7.07 1.67
CA MET A 87 -24.10 8.35 2.32
C MET A 87 -23.28 8.49 3.58
N THR A 88 -22.77 9.68 3.83
CA THR A 88 -22.20 10.08 5.12
C THR A 88 -23.09 11.12 5.76
N TYR A 89 -23.25 11.04 7.07
CA TYR A 89 -23.94 12.03 7.88
C TYR A 89 -23.09 12.37 9.09
N THR A 90 -22.73 13.64 9.25
CA THR A 90 -21.82 14.08 10.30
C THR A 90 -22.55 14.94 11.31
N THR A 91 -22.40 14.62 12.57
CA THR A 91 -22.84 15.40 13.71
C THR A 91 -21.67 16.20 14.30
N LYS A 92 -21.85 16.80 15.45
CA LYS A 92 -20.76 17.49 16.14
C LYS A 92 -19.60 16.54 16.49
N ASP A 93 -19.91 15.35 16.98
CA ASP A 93 -18.94 14.44 17.60
C ASP A 93 -18.71 13.14 16.78
N TYR A 94 -19.62 12.79 15.89
CA TYR A 94 -19.60 11.52 15.16
C TYR A 94 -19.88 11.68 13.68
N THR A 95 -19.31 10.76 12.90
CA THR A 95 -19.64 10.54 11.50
C THR A 95 -20.36 9.19 11.36
N TYR A 96 -21.48 9.20 10.66
CA TYR A 96 -22.26 8.00 10.30
C TYR A 96 -22.01 7.69 8.82
N VAL A 97 -21.68 6.44 8.53
CA VAL A 97 -21.48 5.92 7.17
C VAL A 97 -22.60 4.94 6.89
N VAL A 98 -23.40 5.21 5.88
CA VAL A 98 -24.55 4.40 5.51
C VAL A 98 -24.29 3.73 4.17
N ALA A 99 -24.34 2.39 4.16
CA ALA A 99 -24.25 1.58 2.95
C ALA A 99 -25.53 0.76 2.78
N GLY A 100 -26.17 0.87 1.62
CA GLY A 100 -27.39 0.12 1.29
C GLY A 100 -27.33 -0.42 -0.13
N PHE A 101 -27.88 -1.59 -0.33
CA PHE A 101 -27.81 -2.31 -1.62
C PHE A 101 -29.12 -2.29 -2.41
N GLY A 102 -30.03 -1.38 -2.03
CA GLY A 102 -31.33 -1.26 -2.70
C GLY A 102 -32.27 -2.42 -2.41
N THR A 103 -33.36 -2.47 -3.12
CA THR A 103 -34.39 -3.51 -2.97
C THR A 103 -33.88 -4.86 -3.48
N LYS A 104 -34.11 -5.90 -2.68
CA LYS A 104 -33.91 -7.31 -3.02
C LYS A 104 -35.28 -8.00 -3.01
N GLU A 105 -35.46 -8.98 -3.88
CA GLU A 105 -36.77 -9.66 -4.08
C GLU A 105 -37.16 -10.56 -2.92
N THR A 106 -36.18 -11.01 -2.12
CA THR A 106 -36.40 -11.96 -1.02
C THR A 106 -35.76 -11.48 0.29
N SER A 107 -36.07 -12.15 1.38
CA SER A 107 -35.35 -12.05 2.65
C SER A 107 -34.00 -12.78 2.62
N GLY A 108 -33.24 -12.77 3.74
CA GLY A 108 -31.98 -13.51 3.91
C GLY A 108 -30.73 -12.75 3.48
N TYR A 109 -30.87 -11.54 2.96
CA TYR A 109 -29.68 -10.72 2.64
C TYR A 109 -29.12 -10.03 3.89
N SER A 110 -27.81 -10.08 4.04
CA SER A 110 -27.06 -9.39 5.08
C SER A 110 -25.90 -8.60 4.49
N ILE A 111 -25.35 -7.66 5.27
CA ILE A 111 -24.22 -6.86 4.84
C ILE A 111 -23.05 -7.15 5.78
N LYS A 112 -21.95 -7.59 5.21
CA LYS A 112 -20.68 -7.76 5.91
C LYS A 112 -19.84 -6.50 5.73
N VAL A 113 -19.32 -5.97 6.83
CA VAL A 113 -18.25 -4.97 6.83
C VAL A 113 -16.93 -5.74 6.72
N ASN A 114 -16.21 -5.55 5.63
CA ASN A 114 -14.92 -6.20 5.43
C ASN A 114 -13.83 -5.46 6.18
N ASP A 115 -13.78 -4.12 6.00
CA ASP A 115 -12.76 -3.28 6.62
C ASP A 115 -13.21 -1.81 6.65
N VAL A 116 -12.74 -1.08 7.66
CA VAL A 116 -12.85 0.38 7.75
C VAL A 116 -11.49 0.93 8.17
N TYR A 117 -10.83 1.62 7.25
CA TYR A 117 -9.48 2.09 7.48
C TYR A 117 -9.21 3.43 6.80
N LYS A 118 -8.28 4.19 7.37
CA LYS A 118 -7.72 5.38 6.76
C LYS A 118 -6.48 5.03 5.95
N SER A 119 -6.38 5.58 4.76
CA SER A 119 -5.17 5.55 3.95
C SER A 119 -5.01 6.89 3.24
N GLY A 120 -3.90 7.56 3.52
CA GLY A 120 -3.68 8.92 3.05
C GLY A 120 -4.72 9.90 3.62
N ASN A 121 -5.44 10.61 2.77
CA ASN A 121 -6.46 11.60 3.16
C ASN A 121 -7.91 11.09 2.97
N ALA A 122 -8.12 9.78 3.03
CA ALA A 122 -9.43 9.18 2.86
C ALA A 122 -9.65 8.01 3.83
N ILE A 123 -10.91 7.85 4.25
CA ILE A 123 -11.38 6.69 4.98
C ILE A 123 -12.08 5.77 4.00
N TYR A 124 -11.62 4.54 3.91
CA TYR A 124 -12.20 3.50 3.07
C TYR A 124 -13.13 2.64 3.93
N ALA A 125 -14.37 2.51 3.50
CA ALA A 125 -15.34 1.62 4.10
C ALA A 125 -15.75 0.56 3.07
N ASP A 126 -15.41 -0.69 3.34
CA ASP A 126 -15.58 -1.82 2.43
C ASP A 126 -16.70 -2.74 2.91
N PHE A 127 -17.67 -2.97 2.04
CA PHE A 127 -18.90 -3.73 2.34
C PHE A 127 -19.12 -4.81 1.29
N THR A 128 -19.61 -5.95 1.73
CA THR A 128 -20.07 -7.03 0.85
C THR A 128 -21.50 -7.39 1.18
N LEU A 129 -22.36 -7.40 0.16
CA LEU A 129 -23.69 -7.98 0.28
C LEU A 129 -23.58 -9.50 0.26
N MET A 130 -24.11 -10.13 1.28
CA MET A 130 -24.23 -11.58 1.38
C MET A 130 -25.68 -11.98 1.10
N GLY A 131 -25.90 -12.85 0.13
CA GLY A 131 -27.21 -13.45 -0.12
C GLY A 131 -27.50 -14.59 0.85
N PRO A 132 -28.75 -15.11 0.84
CA PRO A 132 -29.11 -16.31 1.61
C PRO A 132 -28.26 -17.51 1.17
N ALA A 133 -28.00 -18.43 2.08
CA ALA A 133 -27.29 -19.67 1.76
C ALA A 133 -28.14 -20.55 0.82
N GLU A 134 -27.51 -21.43 0.05
CA GLU A 134 -28.11 -22.22 -1.03
C GLU A 134 -29.32 -23.08 -0.58
N ASN A 135 -29.38 -23.43 0.71
CA ASN A 135 -30.51 -24.21 1.31
C ASN A 135 -31.23 -23.47 2.43
N GLU A 136 -31.04 -22.16 2.54
CA GLU A 136 -31.71 -21.34 3.55
C GLU A 136 -33.15 -21.02 3.10
N PRO A 137 -34.17 -21.29 3.93
CA PRO A 137 -35.53 -20.91 3.59
C PRO A 137 -35.63 -19.37 3.57
N VAL A 138 -36.01 -18.83 2.43
CA VAL A 138 -36.23 -17.40 2.24
C VAL A 138 -37.73 -17.11 2.08
N ASN A 139 -38.14 -15.94 2.56
CA ASN A 139 -39.47 -15.43 2.27
C ASN A 139 -39.43 -14.61 0.98
N GLU A 140 -40.39 -14.80 0.10
CA GLU A 140 -40.60 -14.00 -1.12
C GLU A 140 -41.19 -12.62 -0.78
N VAL A 141 -40.50 -11.88 0.09
CA VAL A 141 -40.87 -10.53 0.52
C VAL A 141 -39.72 -9.60 0.21
N PRO A 142 -39.98 -8.53 -0.54
CA PRO A 142 -38.94 -7.55 -0.85
C PRO A 142 -38.32 -6.94 0.41
N THR A 143 -36.99 -6.86 0.44
CA THR A 143 -36.22 -6.27 1.53
C THR A 143 -35.28 -5.19 1.03
N THR A 144 -34.88 -4.29 1.90
CA THR A 144 -33.95 -3.19 1.59
C THR A 144 -32.77 -3.21 2.57
N PRO A 145 -31.77 -4.12 2.37
CA PRO A 145 -30.67 -4.25 3.30
C PRO A 145 -29.79 -2.99 3.29
N TYR A 146 -29.55 -2.46 4.48
CA TYR A 146 -28.58 -1.39 4.72
C TYR A 146 -27.90 -1.56 6.06
N ILE A 147 -26.74 -0.93 6.22
CA ILE A 147 -25.98 -0.90 7.45
C ILE A 147 -25.53 0.51 7.74
N VAL A 148 -25.45 0.86 9.01
CA VAL A 148 -24.96 2.15 9.47
C VAL A 148 -23.79 1.93 10.43
N LEU A 149 -22.65 2.50 10.08
CA LEU A 149 -21.48 2.55 10.94
C LEU A 149 -21.35 3.94 11.56
N LYS A 150 -20.93 4.00 12.81
CA LYS A 150 -20.64 5.24 13.54
C LYS A 150 -19.21 5.20 14.05
N TYR A 151 -18.44 6.27 13.81
CA TYR A 151 -17.11 6.48 14.38
C TYR A 151 -16.94 7.93 14.79
N GLU A 152 -15.92 8.22 15.59
CA GLU A 152 -15.58 9.58 15.98
C GLU A 152 -15.35 10.46 14.76
N LYS A 153 -15.85 11.71 14.83
CA LYS A 153 -15.77 12.65 13.72
C LYS A 153 -14.33 12.83 13.24
N ARG A 154 -14.16 12.72 11.94
CA ARG A 154 -12.90 12.97 11.22
C ARG A 154 -13.17 13.85 10.01
N ASP A 155 -12.13 14.53 9.52
CA ASP A 155 -12.24 15.45 8.38
C ASP A 155 -11.99 14.76 7.03
N GLU A 156 -11.54 13.50 7.05
CA GLU A 156 -11.23 12.74 5.84
C GLU A 156 -12.49 12.38 5.06
N THR A 157 -12.36 12.38 3.74
CA THR A 157 -13.44 11.95 2.84
C THR A 157 -13.65 10.45 2.91
N VAL A 158 -14.90 9.99 2.96
CA VAL A 158 -15.24 8.56 2.96
C VAL A 158 -15.36 8.03 1.53
N VAL A 159 -14.64 6.96 1.25
CA VAL A 159 -14.67 6.21 -0.01
C VAL A 159 -15.37 4.86 0.23
N PHE A 160 -16.48 4.65 -0.44
CA PHE A 160 -17.26 3.40 -0.35
C PHE A 160 -16.73 2.38 -1.35
N ARG A 161 -16.51 1.16 -0.87
CA ARG A 161 -16.28 -0.06 -1.66
C ARG A 161 -17.45 -1.02 -1.43
N MET A 162 -18.16 -1.36 -2.52
CA MET A 162 -19.38 -2.19 -2.45
C MET A 162 -19.47 -3.10 -3.67
#